data_ab81ae5ee402878aa65d3017e9497e2c
#
_entry.id   ab81ae5ee402878aa65d3017e9497e2c
#
_cell.length_a   1.000
_cell.length_b   1.000
_cell.length_c   1.000
_cell.angle_alpha   90.00
_cell.angle_beta   90.00
_cell.angle_gamma   90.00
#
_symmetry.space_group_name_H-M   'P 1'
#
loop_
_entity.id
_entity.type
_entity.pdbx_description
1 polymer ?
#
loop_
_entity_poly.entity_id
_entity_poly.type
_entity_poly.pdbx_seq_one_letter_code
_entity_poly.pdbx_strand_id
1 'polypeptide(L)'
;MYGERVIHGCIYQARPDVNAVCHHHSPSVLPFCITGIELVPVFHMGAVLGTAAPFWDSRDEFGDTNMLVVKPEEGQSLAKALGAHWMVLMRRHGATLVGTSLRELVFRTVYSHANAEIQLRSMLLGKIGPLSRGEAERTGPHQLQPRPMARAWEYWTTRLEKSGEMPKSGRGGESRTAKSRAGNKTPRTRTTTRPRAKR
;
A
#
# COMPACT_ATOMS: atom_id res chain seq x y z
N MET A 1 -1.73 11.57 13.05
CA MET A 1 -2.13 10.21 12.62
C MET A 1 -2.66 10.33 11.21
N TYR A 2 -2.27 9.44 10.28
CA TYR A 2 -2.73 9.48 8.89
C TYR A 2 -4.26 9.30 8.82
N GLY A 3 -4.96 10.24 8.17
CA GLY A 3 -6.42 10.29 8.19
C GLY A 3 -7.07 9.08 7.50
N GLU A 4 -6.56 8.72 6.31
CA GLU A 4 -7.13 7.66 5.47
C GLU A 4 -6.57 6.26 5.76
N ARG A 5 -6.05 6.02 6.98
CA ARG A 5 -5.63 4.68 7.43
C ARG A 5 -6.74 3.63 7.34
N VAL A 6 -7.97 4.08 7.32
CA VAL A 6 -9.17 3.24 7.19
C VAL A 6 -9.17 2.46 5.87
N ILE A 7 -8.71 3.07 4.76
CA ILE A 7 -8.52 2.40 3.48
C ILE A 7 -7.69 1.13 3.66
N HIS A 8 -6.52 1.27 4.28
CA HIS A 8 -5.60 0.14 4.51
C HIS A 8 -6.22 -0.92 5.42
N GLY A 9 -6.77 -0.50 6.57
CA GLY A 9 -7.34 -1.43 7.56
C GLY A 9 -8.48 -2.27 7.01
N CYS A 10 -9.44 -1.65 6.31
CA CYS A 10 -10.58 -2.37 5.72
C CYS A 10 -10.17 -3.31 4.59
N ILE A 11 -9.18 -2.93 3.77
CA ILE A 11 -8.66 -3.82 2.72
C ILE A 11 -7.94 -5.02 3.34
N TYR A 12 -7.08 -4.85 4.35
CA TYR A 12 -6.44 -5.98 5.02
C TYR A 12 -7.44 -6.94 5.68
N GLN A 13 -8.55 -6.42 6.21
CA GLN A 13 -9.61 -7.25 6.77
C GLN A 13 -10.37 -8.04 5.69
N ALA A 14 -10.65 -7.41 4.53
CA ALA A 14 -11.41 -8.03 3.44
C ALA A 14 -10.56 -8.97 2.57
N ARG A 15 -9.24 -8.80 2.52
CA ARG A 15 -8.31 -9.48 1.62
C ARG A 15 -7.11 -10.04 2.40
N PRO A 16 -7.24 -11.25 2.98
CA PRO A 16 -6.14 -11.89 3.74
C PRO A 16 -4.88 -12.18 2.91
N ASP A 17 -5.00 -12.23 1.58
CA ASP A 17 -3.91 -12.40 0.63
C ASP A 17 -3.09 -11.11 0.41
N VAL A 18 -3.62 -9.96 0.83
CA VAL A 18 -2.97 -8.66 0.66
C VAL A 18 -2.06 -8.34 1.85
N ASN A 19 -0.79 -8.07 1.57
CA ASN A 19 0.22 -7.70 2.57
C ASN A 19 0.77 -6.27 2.37
N ALA A 20 0.35 -5.58 1.32
CA ALA A 20 0.74 -4.20 1.07
C ALA A 20 -0.37 -3.44 0.36
N VAL A 21 -0.63 -2.20 0.79
CA VAL A 21 -1.64 -1.29 0.22
C VAL A 21 -0.99 0.06 -0.05
N CYS A 22 -1.26 0.63 -1.22
CA CYS A 22 -0.85 1.97 -1.61
C CYS A 22 -2.07 2.77 -2.05
N HIS A 23 -2.31 3.90 -1.42
CA HIS A 23 -3.24 4.91 -1.89
C HIS A 23 -2.44 6.11 -2.44
N HIS A 24 -2.81 6.60 -3.63
CA HIS A 24 -2.08 7.65 -4.31
C HIS A 24 -2.97 8.52 -5.21
N HIS A 25 -2.46 9.72 -5.53
CA HIS A 25 -3.11 10.71 -6.41
C HIS A 25 -2.25 10.95 -7.68
N SER A 26 -1.85 9.88 -8.36
CA SER A 26 -0.99 9.98 -9.56
C SER A 26 -1.65 10.83 -10.65
N PRO A 27 -0.95 11.85 -11.21
CA PRO A 27 -1.47 12.68 -12.29
C PRO A 27 -1.89 11.90 -13.55
N SER A 28 -1.25 10.76 -13.83
CA SER A 28 -1.60 9.92 -14.99
C SER A 28 -2.88 9.10 -14.74
N VAL A 29 -3.22 8.80 -13.48
CA VAL A 29 -4.40 8.00 -13.11
C VAL A 29 -5.62 8.89 -12.84
N LEU A 30 -5.42 10.10 -12.30
CA LEU A 30 -6.50 11.03 -11.98
C LEU A 30 -7.47 11.32 -13.14
N PRO A 31 -7.05 11.45 -14.40
CA PRO A 31 -7.98 11.65 -15.51
C PRO A 31 -9.05 10.55 -15.61
N PHE A 32 -8.70 9.30 -15.34
CA PHE A 32 -9.64 8.17 -15.30
C PHE A 32 -10.59 8.26 -14.10
N CYS A 33 -10.09 8.71 -12.95
CA CYS A 33 -10.92 8.95 -11.76
C CYS A 33 -11.91 10.11 -11.94
N ILE A 34 -11.60 11.07 -12.83
CA ILE A 34 -12.43 12.24 -13.10
C ILE A 34 -13.48 11.95 -14.17
N THR A 35 -13.07 11.28 -15.25
CA THR A 35 -13.91 11.04 -16.43
C THR A 35 -14.78 9.79 -16.31
N GLY A 36 -14.37 8.83 -15.47
CA GLY A 36 -14.98 7.49 -15.39
C GLY A 36 -14.65 6.60 -16.60
N ILE A 37 -13.74 7.03 -17.48
CA ILE A 37 -13.24 6.17 -18.56
C ILE A 37 -12.51 4.99 -17.94
N GLU A 38 -12.79 3.80 -18.43
CA GLU A 38 -12.21 2.56 -17.92
C GLU A 38 -10.69 2.54 -18.09
N LEU A 39 -9.97 2.27 -17.02
CA LEU A 39 -8.53 2.02 -17.05
C LEU A 39 -8.29 0.53 -17.32
N VAL A 40 -7.77 0.23 -18.50
CA VAL A 40 -7.55 -1.14 -19.00
C VAL A 40 -6.07 -1.36 -19.35
N PRO A 41 -5.58 -2.61 -19.36
CA PRO A 41 -4.22 -2.88 -19.80
C PRO A 41 -4.09 -2.64 -21.30
N VAL A 42 -3.21 -1.71 -21.71
CA VAL A 42 -2.98 -1.35 -23.12
C VAL A 42 -1.64 -1.84 -23.67
N PHE A 43 -0.80 -2.39 -22.81
CA PHE A 43 0.47 -3.02 -23.18
C PHE A 43 0.85 -4.12 -22.18
N HIS A 44 1.81 -4.96 -22.52
CA HIS A 44 2.14 -6.17 -21.74
C HIS A 44 2.48 -5.90 -20.26
N MET A 45 3.21 -4.81 -19.93
CA MET A 45 3.51 -4.48 -18.54
C MET A 45 2.27 -3.94 -17.79
N GLY A 46 1.33 -3.35 -18.51
CA GLY A 46 0.06 -2.89 -17.91
C GLY A 46 -0.82 -4.04 -17.41
N ALA A 47 -0.60 -5.27 -17.89
CA ALA A 47 -1.34 -6.44 -17.45
C ALA A 47 -1.21 -6.75 -15.93
N VAL A 48 -0.22 -6.13 -15.24
CA VAL A 48 -0.07 -6.29 -13.78
C VAL A 48 -1.19 -5.63 -12.98
N LEU A 49 -1.97 -4.74 -13.58
CA LEU A 49 -3.18 -4.19 -12.94
C LEU A 49 -4.36 -5.18 -12.93
N GLY A 50 -4.26 -6.27 -13.70
CA GLY A 50 -5.35 -7.21 -13.94
C GLY A 50 -6.06 -6.91 -15.26
N THR A 51 -7.30 -7.34 -15.38
CA THR A 51 -8.11 -7.14 -16.61
C THR A 51 -8.71 -5.74 -16.70
N ALA A 52 -9.00 -5.11 -15.56
CA ALA A 52 -9.52 -3.76 -15.44
C ALA A 52 -9.38 -3.27 -14.00
N ALA A 53 -9.51 -1.96 -13.78
CA ALA A 53 -9.62 -1.36 -12.47
C ALA A 53 -11.08 -0.96 -12.21
N PRO A 54 -11.79 -1.53 -11.21
CA PRO A 54 -13.12 -1.10 -10.87
C PRO A 54 -13.14 0.38 -10.45
N PHE A 55 -14.31 0.99 -10.58
CA PHE A 55 -14.53 2.39 -10.23
C PHE A 55 -15.44 2.47 -9.00
N TRP A 56 -15.02 3.20 -7.98
CA TRP A 56 -15.78 3.46 -6.76
C TRP A 56 -16.17 4.93 -6.67
N ASP A 57 -17.45 5.20 -6.48
CA ASP A 57 -17.98 6.52 -6.17
C ASP A 57 -18.61 6.51 -4.78
N SER A 58 -18.01 7.22 -3.83
CA SER A 58 -18.55 7.32 -2.46
C SER A 58 -19.96 7.88 -2.39
N ARG A 59 -20.39 8.65 -3.40
CA ARG A 59 -21.73 9.25 -3.41
C ARG A 59 -22.85 8.22 -3.58
N ASP A 60 -22.55 7.08 -4.18
CA ASP A 60 -23.56 6.03 -4.41
C ASP A 60 -24.13 5.49 -3.08
N GLU A 61 -23.32 5.49 -2.02
CA GLU A 61 -23.73 5.02 -0.70
C GLU A 61 -23.83 6.14 0.35
N PHE A 62 -23.05 7.23 0.22
CA PHE A 62 -22.89 8.24 1.28
C PHE A 62 -23.32 9.65 0.90
N GLY A 63 -23.76 9.87 -0.36
CA GLY A 63 -24.09 11.20 -0.86
C GLY A 63 -22.87 12.11 -0.97
N ASP A 64 -23.07 13.42 -0.88
CA ASP A 64 -21.98 14.39 -0.93
C ASP A 64 -21.16 14.34 0.34
N THR A 65 -19.85 14.05 0.19
CA THR A 65 -18.86 13.97 1.28
C THR A 65 -17.74 14.98 1.02
N ASN A 66 -16.79 15.09 1.95
CA ASN A 66 -15.54 15.81 1.73
C ASN A 66 -14.51 15.00 0.91
N MET A 67 -14.90 13.84 0.38
CA MET A 67 -14.14 12.89 -0.42
C MET A 67 -13.01 12.16 0.33
N LEU A 68 -12.73 12.46 1.58
CA LEU A 68 -11.77 11.71 2.40
C LEU A 68 -12.42 10.42 2.92
N VAL A 69 -11.69 9.32 2.84
CA VAL A 69 -12.12 8.01 3.36
C VAL A 69 -11.61 7.85 4.79
N VAL A 70 -12.40 8.30 5.75
CA VAL A 70 -11.98 8.34 7.16
C VAL A 70 -12.86 7.52 8.08
N LYS A 71 -14.05 7.12 7.62
CA LYS A 71 -15.00 6.31 8.37
C LYS A 71 -14.88 4.83 8.00
N PRO A 72 -15.07 3.90 8.96
CA PRO A 72 -14.99 2.47 8.67
C PRO A 72 -15.93 2.00 7.55
N GLU A 73 -17.17 2.51 7.51
CA GLU A 73 -18.16 2.18 6.48
C GLU A 73 -17.72 2.58 5.08
N GLU A 74 -17.07 3.74 4.92
CA GLU A 74 -16.50 4.21 3.66
C GLU A 74 -15.34 3.28 3.21
N GLY A 75 -14.47 2.89 4.14
CA GLY A 75 -13.38 1.96 3.87
C GLY A 75 -13.85 0.56 3.51
N GLN A 76 -14.93 0.07 4.14
CA GLN A 76 -15.55 -1.22 3.81
C GLN A 76 -16.19 -1.19 2.43
N SER A 77 -16.89 -0.11 2.07
CA SER A 77 -17.46 0.09 0.73
C SER A 77 -16.37 0.09 -0.34
N LEU A 78 -15.28 0.82 -0.11
CA LEU A 78 -14.12 0.84 -1.02
C LEU A 78 -13.48 -0.55 -1.15
N ALA A 79 -13.29 -1.28 -0.04
CA ALA A 79 -12.73 -2.63 -0.05
C ALA A 79 -13.64 -3.62 -0.79
N LYS A 80 -14.95 -3.47 -0.67
CA LYS A 80 -15.95 -4.24 -1.43
C LYS A 80 -15.85 -3.94 -2.93
N ALA A 81 -15.71 -2.67 -3.32
CA ALA A 81 -15.53 -2.26 -4.71
C ALA A 81 -14.21 -2.79 -5.30
N LEU A 82 -13.12 -2.78 -4.52
CA LEU A 82 -11.85 -3.42 -4.92
C LEU A 82 -12.05 -4.91 -5.22
N GLY A 83 -12.80 -5.63 -4.38
CA GLY A 83 -13.07 -7.06 -4.54
C GLY A 83 -11.79 -7.89 -4.74
N ALA A 84 -11.75 -8.71 -5.77
CA ALA A 84 -10.58 -9.52 -6.14
C ALA A 84 -9.55 -8.78 -7.02
N HIS A 85 -9.81 -7.52 -7.37
CA HIS A 85 -8.91 -6.73 -8.22
C HIS A 85 -7.67 -6.26 -7.47
N TRP A 86 -6.68 -5.80 -8.24
CA TRP A 86 -5.41 -5.29 -7.71
C TRP A 86 -5.35 -3.76 -7.60
N MET A 87 -6.34 -3.10 -8.18
CA MET A 87 -6.48 -1.65 -8.19
C MET A 87 -7.97 -1.30 -8.18
N VAL A 88 -8.32 -0.20 -7.51
CA VAL A 88 -9.64 0.46 -7.58
C VAL A 88 -9.43 1.95 -7.81
N LEU A 89 -10.18 2.51 -8.76
CA LEU A 89 -10.24 3.94 -9.01
C LEU A 89 -11.27 4.57 -8.07
N MET A 90 -10.91 5.68 -7.47
CA MET A 90 -11.77 6.45 -6.56
C MET A 90 -12.17 7.74 -7.26
N ARG A 91 -13.48 7.93 -7.46
CA ARG A 91 -14.02 9.07 -8.20
C ARG A 91 -13.43 10.40 -7.72
N ARG A 92 -12.80 11.13 -8.66
CA ARG A 92 -12.21 12.49 -8.45
C ARG A 92 -11.22 12.57 -7.28
N HIS A 93 -10.72 11.44 -6.80
CA HIS A 93 -9.84 11.40 -5.64
C HIS A 93 -8.47 10.81 -5.99
N GLY A 94 -8.43 9.59 -6.48
CA GLY A 94 -7.18 8.88 -6.77
C GLY A 94 -7.41 7.41 -6.97
N ALA A 95 -6.42 6.60 -6.63
CA ALA A 95 -6.53 5.15 -6.72
C ALA A 95 -5.92 4.46 -5.51
N THR A 96 -6.41 3.25 -5.26
CA THR A 96 -5.82 2.35 -4.26
C THR A 96 -5.40 1.06 -4.93
N LEU A 97 -4.14 0.65 -4.71
CA LEU A 97 -3.57 -0.59 -5.20
C LEU A 97 -3.19 -1.50 -4.05
N VAL A 98 -3.16 -2.79 -4.35
CA VAL A 98 -2.80 -3.83 -3.40
C VAL A 98 -1.78 -4.80 -3.99
N GLY A 99 -1.07 -5.49 -3.12
CA GLY A 99 -0.11 -6.52 -3.51
C GLY A 99 0.11 -7.54 -2.40
N THR A 100 0.59 -8.73 -2.77
CA THR A 100 0.93 -9.80 -1.82
C THR A 100 2.25 -9.53 -1.10
N SER A 101 3.02 -8.55 -1.57
CA SER A 101 4.24 -8.06 -0.94
C SER A 101 4.49 -6.60 -1.31
N LEU A 102 5.35 -5.92 -0.56
CA LEU A 102 5.75 -4.53 -0.85
C LEU A 102 6.39 -4.40 -2.24
N ARG A 103 7.24 -5.34 -2.64
CA ARG A 103 7.88 -5.33 -3.96
C ARG A 103 6.86 -5.47 -5.08
N GLU A 104 5.91 -6.37 -4.95
CA GLU A 104 4.83 -6.55 -5.90
C GLU A 104 3.95 -5.30 -5.98
N LEU A 105 3.58 -4.72 -4.84
CA LEU A 105 2.80 -3.48 -4.80
C LEU A 105 3.51 -2.35 -5.55
N VAL A 106 4.79 -2.10 -5.29
CA VAL A 106 5.58 -1.07 -5.99
C VAL A 106 5.61 -1.36 -7.49
N PHE A 107 5.83 -2.62 -7.88
CA PHE A 107 5.84 -3.02 -9.28
C PHE A 107 4.49 -2.74 -9.96
N ARG A 108 3.39 -3.14 -9.35
CA ARG A 108 2.03 -2.84 -9.85
C ARG A 108 1.78 -1.34 -9.93
N THR A 109 2.17 -0.57 -8.91
CA THR A 109 1.95 0.88 -8.87
C THR A 109 2.69 1.60 -10.00
N VAL A 110 3.97 1.29 -10.21
CA VAL A 110 4.77 1.91 -11.26
C VAL A 110 4.22 1.59 -12.65
N TYR A 111 3.88 0.34 -12.92
CA TYR A 111 3.40 -0.04 -14.24
C TYR A 111 1.92 0.31 -14.48
N SER A 112 1.09 0.40 -13.44
CA SER A 112 -0.26 0.95 -13.57
C SER A 112 -0.24 2.44 -13.90
N HIS A 113 0.67 3.21 -13.28
CA HIS A 113 0.92 4.60 -13.64
C HIS A 113 1.35 4.74 -15.10
N ALA A 114 2.36 3.95 -15.55
CA ALA A 114 2.83 3.96 -16.93
C ALA A 114 1.73 3.55 -17.92
N ASN A 115 0.92 2.54 -17.58
CA ASN A 115 -0.21 2.11 -18.38
C ASN A 115 -1.27 3.20 -18.53
N ALA A 116 -1.61 3.89 -17.46
CA ALA A 116 -2.56 5.01 -17.48
C ALA A 116 -2.05 6.14 -18.39
N GLU A 117 -0.77 6.49 -18.30
CA GLU A 117 -0.16 7.51 -19.15
C GLU A 117 -0.17 7.12 -20.63
N ILE A 118 0.20 5.87 -20.93
CA ILE A 118 0.19 5.34 -22.31
C ILE A 118 -1.25 5.31 -22.84
N GLN A 119 -2.21 4.82 -22.07
CA GLN A 119 -3.62 4.79 -22.46
C GLN A 119 -4.11 6.19 -22.79
N LEU A 120 -3.87 7.17 -21.91
CA LEU A 120 -4.27 8.57 -22.11
C LEU A 120 -3.69 9.15 -23.39
N ARG A 121 -2.41 8.94 -23.64
CA ARG A 121 -1.74 9.41 -24.87
C ARG A 121 -2.24 8.69 -26.13
N SER A 122 -2.52 7.39 -26.04
CA SER A 122 -3.04 6.60 -27.15
C SER A 122 -4.44 7.06 -27.56
N MET A 123 -5.26 7.47 -26.61
CA MET A 123 -6.61 8.02 -26.88
C MET A 123 -6.58 9.30 -27.73
N LEU A 124 -5.49 10.06 -27.69
CA LEU A 124 -5.31 11.24 -28.53
C LEU A 124 -5.05 10.85 -30.00
N LEU A 125 -4.55 9.66 -30.25
CA LEU A 125 -4.25 9.16 -31.60
C LEU A 125 -5.44 8.41 -32.22
N GLY A 126 -6.40 7.99 -31.42
CA GLY A 126 -7.59 7.30 -31.89
C GLY A 126 -8.14 6.28 -30.90
N LYS A 127 -8.94 5.35 -31.41
CA LYS A 127 -9.53 4.27 -30.61
C LYS A 127 -8.45 3.32 -30.10
N ILE A 128 -8.39 3.13 -28.79
CA ILE A 128 -7.46 2.16 -28.19
C ILE A 128 -7.91 0.72 -28.44
N GLY A 129 -6.92 -0.19 -28.54
CA GLY A 129 -7.10 -1.64 -28.55
C GLY A 129 -6.48 -2.22 -27.27
N PRO A 130 -7.25 -2.43 -26.19
CA PRO A 130 -6.72 -3.03 -24.97
C PRO A 130 -6.30 -4.48 -25.18
N LEU A 131 -5.49 -5.00 -24.27
CA LEU A 131 -5.23 -6.44 -24.22
C LEU A 131 -6.57 -7.17 -24.05
N SER A 132 -6.73 -8.30 -24.73
CA SER A 132 -7.85 -9.17 -24.44
C SER A 132 -7.77 -9.71 -23.01
N ARG A 133 -8.88 -10.13 -22.46
CA ARG A 133 -8.92 -10.74 -21.12
C ARG A 133 -7.90 -11.89 -21.00
N GLY A 134 -7.84 -12.78 -22.01
CA GLY A 134 -6.90 -13.90 -22.01
C GLY A 134 -5.43 -13.47 -22.10
N GLU A 135 -5.12 -12.38 -22.81
CA GLU A 135 -3.76 -11.82 -22.85
C GLU A 135 -3.38 -11.23 -21.50
N ALA A 136 -4.26 -10.45 -20.87
CA ALA A 136 -4.04 -9.88 -19.55
C ALA A 136 -3.83 -10.95 -18.47
N GLU A 137 -4.69 -11.98 -18.44
CA GLU A 137 -4.63 -13.08 -17.48
C GLU A 137 -3.37 -13.94 -17.61
N ARG A 138 -2.80 -14.07 -18.83
CA ARG A 138 -1.54 -14.81 -19.04
C ARG A 138 -0.33 -13.94 -18.77
N THR A 139 -0.38 -12.68 -19.16
CA THR A 139 0.76 -11.77 -19.12
C THR A 139 1.01 -11.23 -17.72
N GLY A 140 -0.03 -10.86 -16.98
CA GLY A 140 0.09 -10.29 -15.64
C GLY A 140 0.91 -11.17 -14.68
N PRO A 141 0.55 -12.44 -14.45
CA PRO A 141 1.31 -13.34 -13.60
C PRO A 141 2.74 -13.60 -14.09
N HIS A 142 2.97 -13.59 -15.41
CA HIS A 142 4.32 -13.73 -15.97
C HIS A 142 5.23 -12.56 -15.58
N GLN A 143 4.72 -11.32 -15.63
CA GLN A 143 5.49 -10.14 -15.24
C GLN A 143 5.78 -10.08 -13.73
N LEU A 144 4.97 -10.72 -12.91
CA LEU A 144 5.12 -10.78 -11.45
C LEU A 144 6.01 -11.93 -10.96
N GLN A 145 6.65 -12.67 -11.89
CA GLN A 145 7.63 -13.68 -11.50
C GLN A 145 8.86 -13.04 -10.81
N PRO A 146 9.59 -13.81 -9.99
CA PRO A 146 10.72 -13.29 -9.23
C PRO A 146 11.77 -12.56 -10.08
N ARG A 147 12.10 -13.08 -11.25
CA ARG A 147 13.14 -12.51 -12.12
C ARG A 147 12.76 -11.14 -12.72
N PRO A 148 11.59 -10.93 -13.36
CA PRO A 148 11.15 -9.61 -13.81
C PRO A 148 11.08 -8.59 -12.68
N MET A 149 10.48 -8.97 -11.53
CA MET A 149 10.37 -8.08 -10.38
C MET A 149 11.74 -7.70 -9.78
N ALA A 150 12.67 -8.65 -9.68
CA ALA A 150 14.01 -8.39 -9.16
C ALA A 150 14.78 -7.39 -10.05
N ARG A 151 14.72 -7.55 -11.38
CA ARG A 151 15.35 -6.63 -12.33
C ARG A 151 14.82 -5.20 -12.22
N ALA A 152 13.50 -5.06 -12.11
CA ALA A 152 12.87 -3.76 -11.98
C ALA A 152 13.24 -3.11 -10.63
N TRP A 153 13.20 -3.87 -9.55
CA TRP A 153 13.59 -3.42 -8.22
C TRP A 153 15.04 -2.93 -8.18
N GLU A 154 15.97 -3.71 -8.71
CA GLU A 154 17.38 -3.36 -8.80
C GLU A 154 17.58 -2.06 -9.62
N TYR A 155 16.89 -1.94 -10.76
CA TYR A 155 16.94 -0.74 -11.57
C TYR A 155 16.45 0.50 -10.82
N TRP A 156 15.32 0.41 -10.14
CA TRP A 156 14.76 1.54 -9.39
C TRP A 156 15.60 1.92 -8.19
N THR A 157 16.10 0.95 -7.42
CA THR A 157 16.98 1.22 -6.28
C THR A 157 18.30 1.82 -6.71
N THR A 158 18.91 1.32 -7.79
CA THR A 158 20.15 1.89 -8.36
C THR A 158 19.93 3.34 -8.84
N ARG A 159 18.78 3.64 -9.45
CA ARG A 159 18.45 5.01 -9.84
C ARG A 159 18.31 5.92 -8.62
N LEU A 160 17.62 5.46 -7.59
CA LEU A 160 17.41 6.20 -6.37
C LEU A 160 18.73 6.48 -5.63
N GLU A 161 19.64 5.50 -5.60
CA GLU A 161 20.99 5.66 -5.08
C GLU A 161 21.78 6.72 -5.85
N LYS A 162 21.76 6.65 -7.19
CA LYS A 162 22.47 7.60 -8.06
C LYS A 162 21.91 9.01 -8.02
N SER A 163 20.61 9.19 -7.75
CA SER A 163 20.00 10.51 -7.58
C SER A 163 20.28 11.13 -6.21
N GLY A 164 20.80 10.37 -5.26
CA GLY A 164 21.03 10.83 -3.88
C GLY A 164 19.74 10.93 -3.04
N GLU A 165 18.62 10.44 -3.55
CA GLU A 165 17.30 10.47 -2.90
C GLU A 165 17.03 9.24 -2.03
N MET A 166 18.01 8.31 -1.93
CA MET A 166 17.86 7.17 -1.01
C MET A 166 17.62 7.68 0.42
N PRO A 167 16.58 7.18 1.10
CA PRO A 167 16.41 7.49 2.51
C PRO A 167 17.69 7.14 3.26
N LYS A 168 18.25 8.10 3.99
CA LYS A 168 19.34 7.79 4.92
C LYS A 168 18.79 6.70 5.82
N SER A 169 19.43 5.52 5.82
CA SER A 169 19.05 4.44 6.72
C SER A 169 19.06 5.03 8.13
N GLY A 170 17.89 5.24 8.70
CA GLY A 170 17.80 5.60 10.11
C GLY A 170 18.56 4.51 10.84
N ARG A 171 19.61 4.91 11.59
CA ARG A 171 20.31 3.97 12.47
C ARG A 171 19.21 3.30 13.26
N GLY A 172 19.06 2.00 13.05
CA GLY A 172 18.08 1.18 13.73
C GLY A 172 18.15 1.50 15.20
N GLY A 173 17.00 1.73 15.81
CA GLY A 173 16.94 2.10 17.21
C GLY A 173 17.87 1.20 18.01
N GLU A 174 18.86 1.82 18.65
CA GLU A 174 19.68 1.13 19.64
C GLU A 174 18.71 0.47 20.61
N SER A 175 18.71 -0.85 20.59
CA SER A 175 18.06 -1.65 21.61
C SER A 175 18.52 -1.10 22.97
N ARG A 176 17.62 -0.37 23.64
CA ARG A 176 17.84 0.01 25.04
C ARG A 176 17.86 -1.30 25.84
N THR A 177 19.04 -1.94 25.85
CA THR A 177 19.31 -2.99 26.81
C THR A 177 19.08 -2.40 28.19
N ALA A 178 18.08 -2.92 28.87
CA ALA A 178 17.82 -2.61 30.27
C ALA A 178 19.07 -2.92 31.07
N LYS A 179 19.80 -1.88 31.51
CA LYS A 179 20.83 -2.02 32.52
C LYS A 179 20.13 -2.52 33.79
N SER A 180 20.27 -3.79 34.08
CA SER A 180 19.91 -4.37 35.36
C SER A 180 20.70 -3.61 36.44
N ARG A 181 19.99 -2.90 37.29
CA ARG A 181 20.56 -2.36 38.52
C ARG A 181 20.92 -3.54 39.42
N ALA A 182 22.20 -3.93 39.42
CA ALA A 182 22.76 -4.78 40.46
C ALA A 182 22.68 -3.97 41.78
N GLY A 183 21.76 -4.35 42.62
CA GLY A 183 21.63 -3.83 43.97
C GLY A 183 22.81 -4.27 44.83
N ASN A 184 23.59 -3.32 45.26
CA ASN A 184 24.66 -3.45 46.23
C ASN A 184 24.03 -3.76 47.61
N LYS A 185 24.11 -5.02 48.06
CA LYS A 185 23.77 -5.43 49.42
C LYS A 185 24.97 -5.23 50.29
N THR A 186 24.98 -4.18 51.11
CA THR A 186 25.83 -4.08 52.29
C THR A 186 25.22 -4.85 53.46
N PRO A 187 25.99 -5.61 54.23
CA PRO A 187 25.46 -6.35 55.38
C PRO A 187 25.37 -5.45 56.61
N ARG A 188 24.18 -5.36 57.18
CA ARG A 188 23.97 -4.70 58.50
C ARG A 188 24.00 -5.74 59.63
N THR A 189 24.93 -5.51 60.51
CA THR A 189 25.22 -6.19 61.78
C THR A 189 24.00 -6.31 62.68
N ARG A 190 23.95 -7.47 63.27
CA ARG A 190 23.04 -7.96 64.30
C ARG A 190 23.34 -7.30 65.64
N THR A 191 22.38 -6.67 66.28
CA THR A 191 22.43 -6.37 67.72
C THR A 191 21.18 -6.93 68.36
N THR A 192 21.42 -7.83 69.28
CA THR A 192 20.50 -8.50 70.18
C THR A 192 20.17 -7.59 71.36
N THR A 193 18.89 -7.45 71.72
CA THR A 193 18.51 -7.30 73.17
C THR A 193 17.07 -7.78 73.35
N ARG A 194 16.95 -8.63 74.32
CA ARG A 194 15.77 -9.28 74.89
C ARG A 194 15.38 -8.50 76.16
N PRO A 195 14.38 -8.88 76.94
CA PRO A 195 12.96 -8.53 76.86
C PRO A 195 12.47 -7.81 78.13
N ARG A 196 11.23 -7.30 78.15
CA ARG A 196 10.52 -7.29 79.47
C ARG A 196 9.00 -7.28 79.33
N ALA A 197 8.43 -8.12 80.12
CA ALA A 197 7.02 -8.45 80.27
C ALA A 197 6.28 -7.45 81.16
N LYS A 198 4.94 -7.66 81.24
CA LYS A 198 3.92 -7.19 82.20
C LYS A 198 3.31 -5.83 81.81
N ARG A 199 2.01 -5.64 81.72
CA ARG A 199 0.80 -6.33 82.25
C ARG A 199 -0.31 -6.21 81.24
#